data_934948d93e108fb0198af277d2fd59ca
#
_entry.id   934948d93e108fb0198af277d2fd59ca
#
_cell.length_a   1.000
_cell.length_b   1.000
_cell.length_c   1.000
_cell.angle_alpha   90.00
_cell.angle_beta   90.00
_cell.angle_gamma   90.00
#
_symmetry.space_group_name_H-M   'P 1'
#
loop_
_entity.id
_entity.type
_entity.pdbx_description
1 polymer ?
#
loop_
_entity_poly.entity_id
_entity_poly.type
_entity_poly.pdbx_seq_one_letter_code
_entity_poly.pdbx_strand_id
1 'polypeptide(L)'
;FLCTAAGRLPENVHLIVASRDLFLPAAEIVRLGSRVYQIGTEQLRLNHTELAFYAHRCGTELSDAQVERLLYSSEGWFSAVSLNLRTLSERGVLPSRHSDIYATFTAAMIDPLPEQQRAFLAVMGLADEFTVEMAQYITGDGDAGQILSALTEQNAFVTRLPDGATYRFHHMMKECAERSFQAMPAETQQRYWERFGLWYEQHRQYLHALAAYRKSGNYDALLRVIRSDAGILLASLKPEDVLNALDNCPAETLKAYPFAILVLMRRMFTWRQIPKMLELKALLLTAIGEHPELSEEERGNLLGECDLILSFLCYNDISAMSRLHRSASAQMSRPAISIQSSGGWTFGSPSVLMMFHRAPGAMESELAEMDECMPHYYKVTNHHGQGAETIMRAEAL
;
A
#
# COMPACT_ATOMS: atom_id res chain seq x y z
N PHE A 1 -14.92 0.60 -8.45
CA PHE A 1 -15.70 1.81 -8.73
C PHE A 1 -15.52 2.29 -10.17
N LEU A 2 -14.31 2.64 -10.64
CA LEU A 2 -14.05 3.19 -11.99
C LEU A 2 -14.59 2.28 -13.10
N CYS A 3 -14.35 0.97 -13.04
CA CYS A 3 -14.81 0.02 -14.04
C CYS A 3 -16.33 -0.08 -14.10
N THR A 4 -16.98 0.00 -12.94
CA THR A 4 -18.46 -0.01 -12.87
C THR A 4 -19.03 1.30 -13.41
N ALA A 5 -18.41 2.44 -13.08
CA ALA A 5 -18.79 3.75 -13.60
C ALA A 5 -18.62 3.80 -15.13
N ALA A 6 -17.46 3.41 -15.65
CA ALA A 6 -17.18 3.39 -17.09
C ALA A 6 -18.20 2.53 -17.88
N GLY A 7 -18.63 1.40 -17.31
CA GLY A 7 -19.65 0.55 -17.93
C GLY A 7 -21.04 1.16 -17.99
N ARG A 8 -21.32 2.25 -17.24
CA ARG A 8 -22.62 2.91 -17.14
C ARG A 8 -22.65 4.32 -17.73
N LEU A 9 -21.50 4.84 -18.17
CA LEU A 9 -21.46 6.18 -18.75
C LEU A 9 -22.21 6.22 -20.09
N PRO A 10 -22.94 7.32 -20.36
CA PRO A 10 -23.50 7.60 -21.68
C PRO A 10 -22.38 7.73 -22.73
N GLU A 11 -22.70 7.47 -24.00
CA GLU A 11 -21.70 7.48 -25.10
C GLU A 11 -21.01 8.82 -25.30
N ASN A 12 -21.66 9.92 -24.93
CA ASN A 12 -21.10 11.28 -25.03
C ASN A 12 -20.29 11.71 -23.81
N VAL A 13 -20.10 10.82 -22.82
CA VAL A 13 -19.32 11.12 -21.61
C VAL A 13 -18.06 10.29 -21.62
N HIS A 14 -16.91 10.97 -21.57
CA HIS A 14 -15.59 10.35 -21.55
C HIS A 14 -14.92 10.58 -20.19
N LEU A 15 -14.38 9.52 -19.60
CA LEU A 15 -13.60 9.58 -18.39
C LEU A 15 -12.12 9.39 -18.74
N ILE A 16 -11.31 10.42 -18.52
CA ILE A 16 -9.85 10.35 -18.68
C ILE A 16 -9.24 10.14 -17.30
N VAL A 17 -8.52 9.04 -17.14
CA VAL A 17 -7.83 8.69 -15.90
C VAL A 17 -6.33 8.65 -16.17
N ALA A 18 -5.58 9.50 -15.48
CA ALA A 18 -4.12 9.47 -15.49
C ALA A 18 -3.63 8.67 -14.28
N SER A 19 -2.76 7.70 -14.52
CA SER A 19 -2.14 6.87 -13.49
C SER A 19 -0.68 6.62 -13.85
N ARG A 20 0.16 6.36 -12.84
CA ARG A 20 1.55 5.94 -13.06
C ARG A 20 1.65 4.49 -13.51
N ASP A 21 0.72 3.67 -13.05
CA ASP A 21 0.72 2.23 -13.27
C ASP A 21 -0.50 1.80 -14.08
N LEU A 22 -0.38 0.68 -14.77
CA LEU A 22 -1.49 -0.02 -15.37
C LEU A 22 -2.31 -0.68 -14.23
N PHE A 23 -3.20 0.10 -13.63
CA PHE A 23 -3.98 -0.34 -12.46
C PHE A 23 -5.20 -1.18 -12.80
N LEU A 24 -5.61 -1.23 -14.08
CA LEU A 24 -6.74 -2.03 -14.51
C LEU A 24 -6.30 -3.48 -14.72
N PRO A 25 -6.94 -4.45 -14.03
CA PRO A 25 -6.73 -5.86 -14.30
C PRO A 25 -7.11 -6.23 -15.74
N ALA A 26 -6.37 -7.14 -16.36
CA ALA A 26 -6.63 -7.59 -17.73
C ALA A 26 -8.08 -8.09 -17.94
N ALA A 27 -8.65 -8.75 -16.93
CA ALA A 27 -10.04 -9.20 -16.95
C ALA A 27 -11.05 -8.04 -17.07
N GLU A 28 -10.79 -6.91 -16.41
CA GLU A 28 -11.64 -5.72 -16.49
C GLU A 28 -11.51 -5.01 -17.84
N ILE A 29 -10.32 -5.00 -18.43
CA ILE A 29 -10.10 -4.45 -19.77
C ILE A 29 -10.90 -5.25 -20.80
N VAL A 30 -10.83 -6.58 -20.73
CA VAL A 30 -11.60 -7.47 -21.60
C VAL A 30 -13.11 -7.27 -21.40
N ARG A 31 -13.57 -7.15 -20.14
CA ARG A 31 -14.99 -6.94 -19.81
C ARG A 31 -15.54 -5.63 -20.35
N LEU A 32 -14.76 -4.56 -20.29
CA LEU A 32 -15.16 -3.22 -20.77
C LEU A 32 -15.01 -3.09 -22.29
N GLY A 33 -14.17 -3.89 -22.92
CA GLY A 33 -13.99 -3.93 -24.38
C GLY A 33 -13.66 -2.56 -24.96
N SER A 34 -14.38 -2.15 -26.00
CA SER A 34 -14.19 -0.86 -26.68
C SER A 34 -14.49 0.39 -25.85
N ARG A 35 -15.02 0.23 -24.64
CA ARG A 35 -15.26 1.35 -23.69
C ARG A 35 -14.01 1.79 -22.95
N VAL A 36 -12.91 1.04 -23.08
CA VAL A 36 -11.62 1.39 -22.47
C VAL A 36 -10.57 1.47 -23.55
N TYR A 37 -9.91 2.61 -23.58
CA TYR A 37 -8.70 2.79 -24.37
C TYR A 37 -7.55 3.11 -23.42
N GLN A 38 -6.52 2.28 -23.42
CA GLN A 38 -5.33 2.48 -22.61
C GLN A 38 -4.27 3.18 -23.45
N ILE A 39 -3.79 4.32 -22.95
CA ILE A 39 -2.64 5.02 -23.51
C ILE A 39 -1.46 4.69 -22.60
N GLY A 40 -0.56 3.87 -23.09
CA GLY A 40 0.65 3.49 -22.37
C GLY A 40 1.80 4.46 -22.62
N THR A 41 2.90 4.19 -21.97
CA THR A 41 4.13 5.00 -22.06
C THR A 41 4.61 5.16 -23.49
N GLU A 42 4.50 4.11 -24.30
CA GLU A 42 4.95 4.13 -25.69
C GLU A 42 4.14 5.11 -26.56
N GLN A 43 2.84 5.23 -26.33
CA GLN A 43 1.99 6.18 -27.07
C GLN A 43 2.15 7.61 -26.60
N LEU A 44 2.70 7.83 -25.38
CA LEU A 44 2.97 9.15 -24.83
C LEU A 44 4.36 9.68 -25.18
N ARG A 45 5.22 8.84 -25.75
CA ARG A 45 6.54 9.25 -26.22
C ARG A 45 6.40 10.05 -27.53
N LEU A 46 7.14 11.15 -27.60
CA LEU A 46 7.25 11.91 -28.83
C LEU A 46 8.08 11.11 -29.85
N ASN A 47 7.56 10.99 -31.05
CA ASN A 47 8.34 10.51 -32.18
C ASN A 47 9.14 11.65 -32.83
N HIS A 48 9.94 11.34 -33.85
CA HIS A 48 10.80 12.31 -34.54
C HIS A 48 10.04 13.55 -35.04
N THR A 49 8.88 13.33 -35.71
CA THR A 49 8.08 14.41 -36.29
C THR A 49 7.43 15.27 -35.20
N GLU A 50 6.90 14.63 -34.16
CA GLU A 50 6.26 15.32 -33.04
C GLU A 50 7.28 16.12 -32.23
N LEU A 51 8.49 15.59 -32.05
CA LEU A 51 9.58 16.29 -31.35
C LEU A 51 10.03 17.52 -32.15
N ALA A 52 10.24 17.39 -33.48
CA ALA A 52 10.61 18.50 -34.35
C ALA A 52 9.54 19.60 -34.32
N PHE A 53 8.27 19.21 -34.42
CA PHE A 53 7.14 20.14 -34.33
C PHE A 53 7.08 20.85 -32.98
N TYR A 54 7.30 20.12 -31.88
CA TYR A 54 7.30 20.70 -30.55
C TYR A 54 8.47 21.68 -30.35
N ALA A 55 9.67 21.32 -30.81
CA ALA A 55 10.85 22.18 -30.74
C ALA A 55 10.62 23.50 -31.50
N HIS A 56 10.06 23.41 -32.71
CA HIS A 56 9.68 24.60 -33.51
C HIS A 56 8.68 25.49 -32.75
N ARG A 57 7.65 24.91 -32.13
CA ARG A 57 6.69 25.65 -31.30
C ARG A 57 7.31 26.33 -30.09
N CYS A 58 8.40 25.80 -29.56
CA CYS A 58 9.19 26.37 -28.49
C CYS A 58 10.17 27.45 -28.99
N GLY A 59 10.15 27.79 -30.26
CA GLY A 59 11.04 28.78 -30.87
C GLY A 59 12.45 28.25 -31.14
N THR A 60 12.63 26.92 -31.19
CA THR A 60 13.94 26.29 -31.41
C THR A 60 13.92 25.52 -32.72
N GLU A 61 14.72 25.97 -33.68
CA GLU A 61 14.95 25.23 -34.93
C GLU A 61 16.06 24.20 -34.75
N LEU A 62 15.69 22.95 -34.96
CA LEU A 62 16.61 21.80 -34.85
C LEU A 62 16.87 21.21 -36.24
N SER A 63 18.11 20.85 -36.53
CA SER A 63 18.44 19.99 -37.67
C SER A 63 17.99 18.57 -37.39
N ASP A 64 17.76 17.75 -38.44
CA ASP A 64 17.40 16.33 -38.30
C ASP A 64 18.37 15.57 -37.38
N ALA A 65 19.68 15.81 -37.51
CA ALA A 65 20.68 15.20 -36.64
C ALA A 65 20.55 15.64 -35.17
N GLN A 66 20.06 16.84 -34.92
CA GLN A 66 19.77 17.29 -33.55
C GLN A 66 18.49 16.69 -33.00
N VAL A 67 17.46 16.56 -33.84
CA VAL A 67 16.21 15.88 -33.47
C VAL A 67 16.49 14.41 -33.12
N GLU A 68 17.24 13.68 -33.97
CA GLU A 68 17.63 12.30 -33.70
C GLU A 68 18.41 12.16 -32.39
N ARG A 69 19.40 13.07 -32.19
CA ARG A 69 20.20 13.04 -30.96
C ARG A 69 19.37 13.37 -29.72
N LEU A 70 18.43 14.32 -29.83
CA LEU A 70 17.54 14.67 -28.73
C LEU A 70 16.54 13.53 -28.47
N LEU A 71 16.00 12.91 -29.52
CA LEU A 71 15.14 11.75 -29.40
C LEU A 71 15.86 10.59 -28.72
N TYR A 72 17.07 10.32 -29.14
CA TYR A 72 17.90 9.26 -28.55
C TYR A 72 18.21 9.53 -27.05
N SER A 73 18.54 10.77 -26.67
CA SER A 73 18.88 11.13 -25.29
C SER A 73 17.68 11.25 -24.36
N SER A 74 16.52 11.59 -24.91
CA SER A 74 15.27 11.77 -24.15
C SER A 74 14.36 10.54 -24.19
N GLU A 75 14.67 9.57 -25.05
CA GLU A 75 13.78 8.44 -25.37
C GLU A 75 12.35 8.88 -25.73
N GLY A 76 12.19 10.08 -26.26
CA GLY A 76 10.90 10.66 -26.60
C GLY A 76 10.06 11.13 -25.41
N TRP A 77 10.59 11.10 -24.20
CA TRP A 77 9.88 11.62 -23.04
C TRP A 77 9.69 13.13 -23.09
N PHE A 78 8.44 13.58 -23.05
CA PHE A 78 8.08 14.98 -23.19
C PHE A 78 8.84 15.91 -22.22
N SER A 79 8.88 15.54 -20.94
CA SER A 79 9.59 16.33 -19.92
C SER A 79 11.09 16.43 -20.19
N ALA A 80 11.69 15.35 -20.69
CA ALA A 80 13.08 15.32 -21.07
C ALA A 80 13.37 16.18 -22.30
N VAL A 81 12.53 16.07 -23.30
CA VAL A 81 12.61 16.91 -24.50
C VAL A 81 12.52 18.38 -24.11
N SER A 82 11.53 18.75 -23.31
CA SER A 82 11.32 20.11 -22.83
C SER A 82 12.54 20.65 -22.07
N LEU A 83 13.12 19.84 -21.16
CA LEU A 83 14.31 20.21 -20.40
C LEU A 83 15.55 20.40 -21.29
N ASN A 84 15.75 19.48 -22.25
CA ASN A 84 16.87 19.59 -23.19
C ASN A 84 16.75 20.80 -24.09
N LEU A 85 15.53 21.13 -24.57
CA LEU A 85 15.27 22.35 -25.36
C LEU A 85 15.54 23.60 -24.55
N ARG A 86 15.16 23.61 -23.28
CA ARG A 86 15.48 24.72 -22.38
C ARG A 86 16.98 24.86 -22.18
N THR A 87 17.71 23.74 -21.94
CA THR A 87 19.16 23.75 -21.80
C THR A 87 19.85 24.25 -23.09
N LEU A 88 19.32 23.86 -24.25
CA LEU A 88 19.80 24.36 -25.54
C LEU A 88 19.59 25.86 -25.67
N SER A 89 18.41 26.36 -25.30
CA SER A 89 18.09 27.77 -25.31
C SER A 89 18.98 28.60 -24.37
N GLU A 90 19.29 28.09 -23.20
CA GLU A 90 20.09 28.75 -22.16
C GLU A 90 21.61 28.66 -22.41
N ARG A 91 22.09 27.52 -22.91
CA ARG A 91 23.54 27.23 -23.04
C ARG A 91 24.04 27.08 -24.46
N GLY A 92 23.16 27.13 -25.45
CA GLY A 92 23.50 27.00 -26.86
C GLY A 92 23.96 25.63 -27.34
N VAL A 93 23.93 24.62 -26.45
CA VAL A 93 24.43 23.25 -26.74
C VAL A 93 23.46 22.22 -26.22
N LEU A 94 23.13 21.21 -27.09
CA LEU A 94 22.44 20.01 -26.65
C LEU A 94 23.38 19.10 -25.85
N PRO A 95 22.91 18.45 -24.76
CA PRO A 95 23.71 17.48 -24.01
C PRO A 95 24.28 16.38 -24.92
N SER A 96 25.58 16.10 -24.80
CA SER A 96 26.32 15.28 -25.78
C SER A 96 26.46 13.79 -25.49
N ARG A 97 25.87 13.29 -24.37
CA ARG A 97 25.95 11.87 -23.98
C ARG A 97 24.59 11.35 -23.57
N HIS A 98 24.45 10.02 -23.51
CA HIS A 98 23.47 9.28 -22.69
C HIS A 98 23.59 9.78 -21.24
N SER A 99 23.27 11.01 -21.02
CA SER A 99 23.12 11.51 -19.67
C SER A 99 21.83 10.93 -19.17
N ASP A 100 21.91 10.21 -18.07
CA ASP A 100 20.74 9.92 -17.27
C ASP A 100 19.93 11.24 -17.22
N ILE A 101 18.72 11.17 -17.74
CA ILE A 101 17.84 12.33 -17.82
C ILE A 101 17.71 13.01 -16.46
N TYR A 102 17.77 12.20 -15.40
CA TYR A 102 17.73 12.68 -14.03
C TYR A 102 19.01 13.40 -13.65
N ALA A 103 20.18 12.98 -14.16
CA ALA A 103 21.43 13.70 -13.95
C ALA A 103 21.39 15.08 -14.63
N THR A 104 20.86 15.14 -15.85
CA THR A 104 20.69 16.42 -16.56
C THR A 104 19.68 17.32 -15.83
N PHE A 105 18.56 16.75 -15.37
CA PHE A 105 17.58 17.47 -14.58
C PHE A 105 18.17 17.98 -13.27
N THR A 106 18.90 17.14 -12.54
CA THR A 106 19.56 17.49 -11.29
C THR A 106 20.53 18.64 -11.51
N ALA A 107 21.40 18.53 -12.50
CA ALA A 107 22.38 19.57 -12.84
C ALA A 107 21.74 20.91 -13.25
N ALA A 108 20.60 20.86 -13.96
CA ALA A 108 19.91 22.07 -14.42
C ALA A 108 19.00 22.72 -13.38
N MET A 109 18.35 21.91 -12.54
CA MET A 109 17.25 22.36 -11.68
C MET A 109 17.54 22.29 -10.19
N ILE A 110 18.38 21.35 -9.75
CA ILE A 110 18.65 21.11 -8.33
C ILE A 110 20.01 21.67 -7.91
N ASP A 111 21.06 21.35 -8.63
CA ASP A 111 22.43 21.77 -8.27
C ASP A 111 22.61 23.29 -8.13
N PRO A 112 21.95 24.15 -8.94
CA PRO A 112 22.05 25.60 -8.78
C PRO A 112 21.36 26.14 -7.52
N LEU A 113 20.51 25.34 -6.85
CA LEU A 113 19.79 25.77 -5.66
C LEU A 113 20.72 25.83 -4.45
N PRO A 114 20.43 26.72 -3.47
CA PRO A 114 21.09 26.72 -2.18
C PRO A 114 21.03 25.35 -1.48
N GLU A 115 22.05 25.02 -0.70
CA GLU A 115 22.15 23.73 -0.01
C GLU A 115 20.92 23.39 0.83
N GLN A 116 20.38 24.38 1.55
CA GLN A 116 19.15 24.23 2.33
C GLN A 116 17.96 23.79 1.47
N GLN A 117 17.78 24.42 0.29
CA GLN A 117 16.71 24.05 -0.63
C GLN A 117 16.92 22.66 -1.23
N ARG A 118 18.17 22.29 -1.55
CA ARG A 118 18.48 20.93 -2.04
C ARG A 118 18.18 19.87 -0.99
N ALA A 119 18.58 20.11 0.25
CA ALA A 119 18.29 19.20 1.36
C ALA A 119 16.76 19.08 1.60
N PHE A 120 16.05 20.20 1.56
CA PHE A 120 14.60 20.24 1.64
C PHE A 120 13.93 19.42 0.53
N LEU A 121 14.34 19.60 -0.71
CA LEU A 121 13.81 18.87 -1.86
C LEU A 121 14.08 17.36 -1.74
N ALA A 122 15.28 16.96 -1.34
CA ALA A 122 15.64 15.56 -1.18
C ALA A 122 14.74 14.85 -0.17
N VAL A 123 14.36 15.52 0.92
CA VAL A 123 13.52 14.97 1.97
C VAL A 123 12.04 15.05 1.59
N MET A 124 11.54 16.23 1.24
CA MET A 124 10.11 16.43 1.00
C MET A 124 9.63 15.84 -0.33
N GLY A 125 10.53 15.59 -1.28
CA GLY A 125 10.23 14.86 -2.51
C GLY A 125 9.76 13.41 -2.29
N LEU A 126 9.95 12.85 -1.11
CA LEU A 126 9.45 11.53 -0.75
C LEU A 126 7.93 11.50 -0.50
N ALA A 127 7.34 12.66 -0.15
CA ALA A 127 5.90 12.77 0.06
C ALA A 127 5.16 12.92 -1.28
N ASP A 128 3.94 12.36 -1.38
CA ASP A 128 3.09 12.57 -2.54
C ASP A 128 2.50 13.96 -2.55
N GLU A 129 1.96 14.36 -1.42
CA GLU A 129 1.42 15.68 -1.13
C GLU A 129 1.77 16.07 0.30
N PHE A 130 1.99 17.36 0.53
CA PHE A 130 2.35 17.82 1.86
C PHE A 130 1.97 19.29 2.08
N THR A 131 1.82 19.68 3.33
CA THR A 131 1.60 21.06 3.76
C THR A 131 2.89 21.68 4.28
N VAL A 132 2.89 23.01 4.47
CA VAL A 132 4.02 23.72 5.12
C VAL A 132 4.26 23.14 6.53
N GLU A 133 3.20 22.87 7.28
CA GLU A 133 3.29 22.31 8.63
C GLU A 133 3.98 20.94 8.62
N MET A 134 3.57 20.04 7.70
CA MET A 134 4.23 18.75 7.50
C MET A 134 5.71 18.94 7.18
N ALA A 135 6.04 19.85 6.27
CA ALA A 135 7.40 20.09 5.85
C ALA A 135 8.27 20.61 7.02
N GLN A 136 7.76 21.54 7.81
CA GLN A 136 8.41 22.03 9.03
C GLN A 136 8.65 20.91 10.03
N TYR A 137 7.65 20.06 10.25
CA TYR A 137 7.78 18.91 11.15
C TYR A 137 8.83 17.92 10.68
N ILE A 138 8.79 17.52 9.40
CA ILE A 138 9.68 16.50 8.84
C ILE A 138 11.13 17.02 8.77
N THR A 139 11.34 18.19 8.19
CA THR A 139 12.70 18.73 8.01
C THR A 139 13.26 19.35 9.30
N GLY A 140 12.40 19.84 10.19
CA GLY A 140 12.77 20.66 11.34
C GLY A 140 13.13 22.08 10.97
N ASP A 141 12.82 22.50 9.74
CA ASP A 141 13.16 23.81 9.21
C ASP A 141 11.96 24.76 9.36
N GLY A 142 12.12 25.80 10.17
CA GLY A 142 11.10 26.84 10.36
C GLY A 142 10.81 27.65 9.09
N ASP A 143 11.75 27.68 8.16
CA ASP A 143 11.66 28.47 6.93
C ASP A 143 11.05 27.69 5.74
N ALA A 144 10.50 26.50 5.99
CA ALA A 144 9.91 25.65 4.96
C ALA A 144 8.89 26.39 4.05
N GLY A 145 8.09 27.31 4.63
CA GLY A 145 7.15 28.13 3.86
C GLY A 145 7.85 29.09 2.89
N GLN A 146 8.96 29.69 3.29
CA GLN A 146 9.76 30.60 2.44
C GLN A 146 10.45 29.80 1.33
N ILE A 147 11.00 28.63 1.66
CA ILE A 147 11.60 27.71 0.69
C ILE A 147 10.58 27.32 -0.38
N LEU A 148 9.37 26.93 0.02
CA LEU A 148 8.30 26.53 -0.91
C LEU A 148 7.85 27.70 -1.79
N SER A 149 7.75 28.92 -1.23
CA SER A 149 7.43 30.10 -2.00
C SER A 149 8.50 30.38 -3.07
N ALA A 150 9.77 30.35 -2.69
CA ALA A 150 10.88 30.55 -3.63
C ALA A 150 10.92 29.47 -4.72
N LEU A 151 10.71 28.20 -4.38
CA LEU A 151 10.67 27.10 -5.34
C LEU A 151 9.48 27.22 -6.30
N THR A 152 8.32 27.68 -5.81
CA THR A 152 7.12 27.89 -6.63
C THR A 152 7.30 29.05 -7.60
N GLU A 153 7.88 30.17 -7.14
CA GLU A 153 8.17 31.33 -7.98
C GLU A 153 9.19 31.04 -9.08
N GLN A 154 10.15 30.17 -8.79
CA GLN A 154 11.15 29.70 -9.75
C GLN A 154 10.62 28.63 -10.71
N ASN A 155 9.34 28.24 -10.64
CA ASN A 155 8.79 27.11 -11.36
C ASN A 155 9.63 25.82 -11.20
N ALA A 156 10.13 25.60 -10.00
CA ALA A 156 11.03 24.48 -9.66
C ALA A 156 10.29 23.15 -9.54
N PHE A 157 9.33 22.88 -10.41
CA PHE A 157 8.52 21.65 -10.45
C PHE A 157 7.75 21.38 -9.15
N VAL A 158 7.40 22.47 -8.44
CA VAL A 158 6.52 22.46 -7.26
C VAL A 158 5.21 23.13 -7.64
N THR A 159 4.11 22.47 -7.41
CA THR A 159 2.77 22.98 -7.66
C THR A 159 2.02 23.12 -6.35
N ARG A 160 1.46 24.30 -6.11
CA ARG A 160 0.49 24.53 -5.04
C ARG A 160 -0.88 24.11 -5.54
N LEU A 161 -1.56 23.24 -4.78
CA LEU A 161 -2.87 22.73 -5.16
C LEU A 161 -3.98 23.79 -4.99
N PRO A 162 -5.17 23.56 -5.57
CA PRO A 162 -6.28 24.52 -5.52
C PRO A 162 -6.80 24.84 -4.11
N ASP A 163 -6.55 23.98 -3.13
CA ASP A 163 -6.87 24.23 -1.71
C ASP A 163 -6.00 25.33 -1.10
N GLY A 164 -4.96 25.76 -1.80
CA GLY A 164 -4.06 26.83 -1.38
C GLY A 164 -3.16 26.49 -0.18
N ALA A 165 -3.16 25.24 0.31
CA ALA A 165 -2.38 24.81 1.47
C ALA A 165 -1.45 23.65 1.15
N THR A 166 -1.81 22.82 0.19
CA THR A 166 -1.10 21.58 -0.17
C THR A 166 -0.16 21.82 -1.34
N TYR A 167 1.00 21.20 -1.28
CA TYR A 167 2.04 21.23 -2.31
C TYR A 167 2.28 19.82 -2.84
N ARG A 168 2.65 19.74 -4.11
CA ARG A 168 3.04 18.52 -4.81
C ARG A 168 4.25 18.75 -5.69
N PHE A 169 5.21 17.84 -5.65
CA PHE A 169 6.31 17.86 -6.61
C PHE A 169 5.95 17.14 -7.91
N HIS A 170 6.46 17.65 -9.02
CA HIS A 170 6.42 16.93 -10.28
C HIS A 170 7.20 15.61 -10.17
N HIS A 171 6.76 14.56 -10.90
CA HIS A 171 7.38 13.22 -10.79
C HIS A 171 8.90 13.24 -11.04
N MET A 172 9.40 14.01 -12.00
CA MET A 172 10.84 14.16 -12.25
C MET A 172 11.59 14.68 -11.02
N MET A 173 11.02 15.65 -10.31
CA MET A 173 11.61 16.16 -9.07
C MET A 173 11.62 15.09 -7.98
N LYS A 174 10.54 14.30 -7.86
CA LYS A 174 10.46 13.20 -6.89
C LYS A 174 11.55 12.15 -7.14
N GLU A 175 11.73 11.72 -8.38
CA GLU A 175 12.78 10.76 -8.75
C GLU A 175 14.20 11.28 -8.42
N CYS A 176 14.46 12.56 -8.71
CA CYS A 176 15.73 13.18 -8.35
C CYS A 176 15.89 13.30 -6.82
N ALA A 177 14.81 13.66 -6.12
CA ALA A 177 14.78 13.73 -4.67
C ALA A 177 15.06 12.38 -4.02
N GLU A 178 14.44 11.30 -4.52
CA GLU A 178 14.68 9.94 -4.04
C GLU A 178 16.15 9.54 -4.18
N ARG A 179 16.77 9.81 -5.33
CA ARG A 179 18.21 9.55 -5.55
C ARG A 179 19.09 10.35 -4.59
N SER A 180 18.79 11.65 -4.42
CA SER A 180 19.52 12.51 -3.48
C SER A 180 19.35 12.03 -2.04
N PHE A 181 18.15 11.59 -1.67
CA PHE A 181 17.88 11.02 -0.36
C PHE A 181 18.61 9.70 -0.12
N GLN A 182 18.63 8.81 -1.12
CA GLN A 182 19.36 7.54 -1.06
C GLN A 182 20.87 7.72 -0.92
N ALA A 183 21.41 8.84 -1.37
CA ALA A 183 22.82 9.19 -1.20
C ALA A 183 23.15 9.71 0.22
N MET A 184 22.16 9.99 1.05
CA MET A 184 22.37 10.43 2.44
C MET A 184 22.84 9.25 3.31
N PRO A 185 23.55 9.52 4.44
CA PRO A 185 23.89 8.49 5.41
C PRO A 185 22.65 7.72 5.89
N ALA A 186 22.78 6.40 6.10
CA ALA A 186 21.66 5.52 6.47
C ALA A 186 20.94 5.99 7.74
N GLU A 187 21.67 6.45 8.76
CA GLU A 187 21.10 6.99 9.99
C GLU A 187 20.22 8.23 9.73
N THR A 188 20.64 9.06 8.78
CA THR A 188 19.87 10.26 8.38
C THR A 188 18.59 9.85 7.67
N GLN A 189 18.67 8.88 6.75
CA GLN A 189 17.51 8.33 6.06
C GLN A 189 16.52 7.72 7.06
N GLN A 190 17.01 6.90 8.00
CA GLN A 190 16.20 6.28 9.06
C GLN A 190 15.47 7.34 9.87
N ARG A 191 16.16 8.37 10.35
CA ARG A 191 15.59 9.46 11.14
C ARG A 191 14.47 10.20 10.39
N TYR A 192 14.62 10.46 9.10
CA TYR A 192 13.57 11.09 8.30
C TYR A 192 12.36 10.16 8.12
N TRP A 193 12.58 8.88 7.83
CA TRP A 193 11.48 7.92 7.73
C TRP A 193 10.72 7.76 9.06
N GLU A 194 11.40 7.83 10.21
CA GLU A 194 10.74 7.86 11.52
C GLU A 194 9.87 9.10 11.70
N ARG A 195 10.37 10.29 11.30
CA ARG A 195 9.58 11.53 11.34
C ARG A 195 8.36 11.47 10.43
N PHE A 196 8.50 10.95 9.22
CA PHE A 196 7.36 10.68 8.33
C PHE A 196 6.36 9.73 8.98
N GLY A 197 6.83 8.63 9.56
CA GLY A 197 5.99 7.67 10.26
C GLY A 197 5.18 8.31 11.38
N LEU A 198 5.83 9.07 12.24
CA LEU A 198 5.20 9.80 13.35
C LEU A 198 4.17 10.82 12.85
N TRP A 199 4.51 11.60 11.85
CA TRP A 199 3.58 12.56 11.25
C TRP A 199 2.32 11.87 10.75
N TYR A 200 2.48 10.83 9.93
CA TYR A 200 1.36 10.10 9.35
C TYR A 200 0.52 9.39 10.42
N GLU A 201 1.15 8.83 11.46
CA GLU A 201 0.43 8.20 12.58
C GLU A 201 -0.42 9.22 13.33
N GLN A 202 0.13 10.39 13.69
CA GLN A 202 -0.58 11.47 14.37
C GLN A 202 -1.78 12.00 13.57
N HIS A 203 -1.66 11.98 12.23
CA HIS A 203 -2.73 12.40 11.32
C HIS A 203 -3.62 11.24 10.85
N ARG A 204 -3.53 10.06 11.48
CA ARG A 204 -4.32 8.86 11.18
C ARG A 204 -4.16 8.35 9.73
N GLN A 205 -3.07 8.68 9.09
CA GLN A 205 -2.71 8.19 7.76
C GLN A 205 -1.90 6.89 7.89
N TYR A 206 -2.51 5.87 8.46
CA TYR A 206 -1.83 4.66 8.90
C TYR A 206 -1.13 3.87 7.80
N LEU A 207 -1.64 3.88 6.56
CA LEU A 207 -0.95 3.24 5.43
C LEU A 207 0.41 3.87 5.14
N HIS A 208 0.46 5.20 5.15
CA HIS A 208 1.71 5.94 4.97
C HIS A 208 2.64 5.76 6.17
N ALA A 209 2.08 5.72 7.39
CA ALA A 209 2.84 5.44 8.60
C ALA A 209 3.51 4.06 8.55
N LEU A 210 2.76 3.01 8.19
CA LEU A 210 3.29 1.66 8.03
C LEU A 210 4.42 1.59 6.99
N ALA A 211 4.24 2.25 5.84
CA ALA A 211 5.27 2.31 4.80
C ALA A 211 6.54 3.02 5.28
N ALA A 212 6.40 4.13 6.02
CA ALA A 212 7.51 4.90 6.55
C ALA A 212 8.26 4.13 7.67
N TYR A 213 7.53 3.54 8.61
CA TYR A 213 8.13 2.74 9.68
C TYR A 213 8.83 1.48 9.16
N ARG A 214 8.31 0.85 8.13
CA ARG A 214 9.01 -0.24 7.44
C ARG A 214 10.35 0.21 6.86
N LYS A 215 10.38 1.38 6.22
CA LYS A 215 11.60 1.95 5.63
C LYS A 215 12.61 2.40 6.69
N SER A 216 12.16 2.84 7.85
CA SER A 216 13.05 3.18 8.97
C SER A 216 13.54 1.95 9.75
N GLY A 217 12.90 0.79 9.59
CA GLY A 217 13.16 -0.38 10.44
C GLY A 217 12.63 -0.23 11.87
N ASN A 218 11.74 0.74 12.14
CA ASN A 218 11.11 0.92 13.44
C ASN A 218 9.92 -0.04 13.58
N TYR A 219 10.23 -1.30 13.90
CA TYR A 219 9.23 -2.36 14.02
C TYR A 219 8.29 -2.19 15.19
N ASP A 220 8.74 -1.58 16.30
CA ASP A 220 7.87 -1.25 17.43
C ASP A 220 6.72 -0.32 17.00
N ALA A 221 7.06 0.75 16.31
CA ALA A 221 6.06 1.69 15.80
C ALA A 221 5.16 1.03 14.75
N LEU A 222 5.72 0.21 13.86
CA LEU A 222 4.96 -0.54 12.86
C LEU A 222 3.93 -1.47 13.50
N LEU A 223 4.33 -2.25 14.51
CA LEU A 223 3.44 -3.18 15.21
C LEU A 223 2.38 -2.45 16.05
N ARG A 224 2.74 -1.30 16.63
CA ARG A 224 1.79 -0.43 17.33
C ARG A 224 0.69 0.07 16.40
N VAL A 225 1.04 0.52 15.18
CA VAL A 225 0.07 0.95 14.17
C VAL A 225 -0.82 -0.22 13.73
N ILE A 226 -0.26 -1.41 13.49
CA ILE A 226 -1.02 -2.63 13.17
C ILE A 226 -2.02 -2.94 14.29
N ARG A 227 -1.62 -2.80 15.56
CA ARG A 227 -2.51 -2.98 16.70
C ARG A 227 -3.66 -1.95 16.70
N SER A 228 -3.37 -0.69 16.38
CA SER A 228 -4.33 0.41 16.47
C SER A 228 -5.47 0.32 15.47
N ASP A 229 -5.22 -0.22 14.27
CA ASP A 229 -6.23 -0.38 13.22
C ASP A 229 -6.76 -1.81 13.09
N ALA A 230 -6.41 -2.69 14.02
CA ALA A 230 -6.74 -4.12 13.99
C ALA A 230 -6.35 -4.82 12.67
N GLY A 231 -5.34 -4.30 11.97
CA GLY A 231 -4.84 -4.85 10.72
C GLY A 231 -5.76 -4.70 9.50
N ILE A 232 -6.74 -3.84 9.58
CA ILE A 232 -7.67 -3.55 8.45
C ILE A 232 -6.85 -3.12 7.24
N LEU A 233 -5.94 -2.19 7.42
CA LEU A 233 -5.14 -1.61 6.36
C LEU A 233 -4.07 -2.54 5.78
N LEU A 234 -3.71 -3.60 6.48
CA LEU A 234 -2.80 -4.63 5.94
C LEU A 234 -3.34 -5.23 4.64
N ALA A 235 -4.67 -5.23 4.44
CA ALA A 235 -5.28 -5.69 3.19
C ALA A 235 -4.88 -4.85 1.97
N SER A 236 -4.51 -3.60 2.18
CA SER A 236 -4.12 -2.66 1.13
C SER A 236 -2.62 -2.69 0.81
N LEU A 237 -1.84 -3.42 1.61
CA LEU A 237 -0.40 -3.60 1.37
C LEU A 237 -0.15 -4.82 0.48
N LYS A 238 0.98 -4.82 -0.22
CA LYS A 238 1.43 -5.99 -0.97
C LYS A 238 1.89 -7.08 0.00
N PRO A 239 1.49 -8.34 -0.21
CA PRO A 239 1.91 -9.44 0.66
C PRO A 239 3.42 -9.53 0.85
N GLU A 240 4.20 -9.34 -0.23
CA GLU A 240 5.65 -9.40 -0.20
C GLU A 240 6.26 -8.34 0.72
N ASP A 241 5.69 -7.14 0.78
CA ASP A 241 6.16 -6.06 1.64
C ASP A 241 5.99 -6.40 3.12
N VAL A 242 4.85 -7.02 3.47
CA VAL A 242 4.57 -7.42 4.85
C VAL A 242 5.41 -8.63 5.25
N LEU A 243 5.55 -9.63 4.36
CA LEU A 243 6.42 -10.79 4.60
C LEU A 243 7.86 -10.35 4.83
N ASN A 244 8.39 -9.49 3.97
CA ASN A 244 9.73 -8.95 4.11
C ASN A 244 9.92 -8.16 5.42
N ALA A 245 8.93 -7.38 5.84
CA ALA A 245 8.96 -6.70 7.13
C ALA A 245 8.99 -7.68 8.31
N LEU A 246 8.20 -8.78 8.24
CA LEU A 246 8.17 -9.83 9.27
C LEU A 246 9.50 -10.60 9.33
N ASP A 247 10.11 -10.90 8.19
CA ASP A 247 11.37 -11.65 8.14
C ASP A 247 12.55 -10.82 8.69
N ASN A 248 12.46 -9.50 8.62
CA ASN A 248 13.46 -8.58 9.18
C ASN A 248 13.14 -8.10 10.59
N CYS A 249 11.93 -8.33 11.10
CA CYS A 249 11.54 -7.92 12.44
C CYS A 249 12.14 -8.87 13.50
N PRO A 250 12.85 -8.36 14.52
CA PRO A 250 13.35 -9.19 15.58
C PRO A 250 12.21 -9.94 16.31
N ALA A 251 12.40 -11.22 16.61
CA ALA A 251 11.41 -12.06 17.29
C ALA A 251 10.98 -11.45 18.63
N GLU A 252 11.91 -10.87 19.37
CA GLU A 252 11.63 -10.21 20.67
C GLU A 252 10.69 -9.02 20.50
N THR A 253 10.88 -8.22 19.42
CA THR A 253 9.97 -7.12 19.12
C THR A 253 8.57 -7.63 18.77
N LEU A 254 8.47 -8.70 17.97
CA LEU A 254 7.17 -9.33 17.68
C LEU A 254 6.48 -9.83 18.94
N LYS A 255 7.21 -10.53 19.84
CA LYS A 255 6.66 -11.06 21.09
C LYS A 255 6.09 -9.96 22.00
N ALA A 256 6.63 -8.76 21.98
CA ALA A 256 6.10 -7.62 22.73
C ALA A 256 4.68 -7.19 22.26
N TYR A 257 4.21 -7.69 21.11
CA TYR A 257 2.93 -7.31 20.54
C TYR A 257 2.04 -8.53 20.19
N PRO A 258 1.59 -9.33 21.19
CA PRO A 258 0.82 -10.57 20.94
C PRO A 258 -0.43 -10.33 20.09
N PHE A 259 -1.11 -9.19 20.29
CA PHE A 259 -2.26 -8.82 19.49
C PHE A 259 -1.92 -8.57 18.01
N ALA A 260 -0.80 -7.91 17.73
CA ALA A 260 -0.35 -7.69 16.36
C ALA A 260 -0.01 -9.03 15.67
N ILE A 261 0.52 -9.99 16.41
CA ILE A 261 0.77 -11.35 15.90
C ILE A 261 -0.54 -12.02 15.46
N LEU A 262 -1.63 -11.92 16.24
CA LEU A 262 -2.94 -12.46 15.85
C LEU A 262 -3.45 -11.85 14.54
N VAL A 263 -3.37 -10.55 14.43
CA VAL A 263 -3.77 -9.81 13.23
C VAL A 263 -2.97 -10.26 12.00
N LEU A 264 -1.66 -10.43 12.17
CA LEU A 264 -0.77 -10.92 11.13
C LEU A 264 -1.07 -12.38 10.77
N MET A 265 -1.34 -13.26 11.76
CA MET A 265 -1.78 -14.64 11.52
C MET A 265 -3.03 -14.69 10.65
N ARG A 266 -4.05 -13.88 10.99
CA ARG A 266 -5.29 -13.79 10.21
C ARG A 266 -5.02 -13.34 8.78
N ARG A 267 -4.11 -12.40 8.58
CA ARG A 267 -3.71 -11.91 7.27
C ARG A 267 -2.93 -12.95 6.47
N MET A 268 -2.02 -13.69 7.10
CA MET A 268 -1.27 -14.78 6.47
C MET A 268 -2.23 -15.88 5.98
N PHE A 269 -3.26 -16.22 6.77
CA PHE A 269 -4.32 -17.12 6.31
C PHE A 269 -4.98 -16.61 5.03
N THR A 270 -5.41 -15.35 5.00
CA THR A 270 -6.07 -14.74 3.84
C THR A 270 -5.18 -14.77 2.59
N TRP A 271 -3.89 -14.58 2.75
CA TRP A 271 -2.90 -14.64 1.66
C TRP A 271 -2.38 -16.03 1.36
N ARG A 272 -2.95 -17.08 1.97
CA ARG A 272 -2.57 -18.49 1.81
C ARG A 272 -1.11 -18.76 2.21
N GLN A 273 -0.54 -17.94 3.09
CA GLN A 273 0.80 -18.09 3.65
C GLN A 273 0.75 -18.95 4.94
N ILE A 274 0.26 -20.18 4.80
CA ILE A 274 -0.02 -21.07 5.95
C ILE A 274 1.25 -21.39 6.75
N PRO A 275 2.42 -21.69 6.15
CA PRO A 275 3.65 -21.90 6.92
C PRO A 275 3.99 -20.72 7.83
N LYS A 276 3.93 -19.49 7.30
CA LYS A 276 4.21 -18.26 8.07
C LYS A 276 3.17 -18.03 9.18
N MET A 277 1.91 -18.33 8.90
CA MET A 277 0.85 -18.29 9.92
C MET A 277 1.16 -19.21 11.10
N LEU A 278 1.65 -20.44 10.83
CA LEU A 278 2.00 -21.41 11.88
C LEU A 278 3.24 -21.01 12.67
N GLU A 279 4.23 -20.37 12.02
CA GLU A 279 5.38 -19.75 12.71
C GLU A 279 4.90 -18.66 13.68
N LEU A 280 4.04 -17.75 13.21
CA LEU A 280 3.46 -16.71 14.04
C LEU A 280 2.62 -17.26 15.18
N LYS A 281 1.88 -18.36 14.98
CA LYS A 281 1.19 -19.07 16.07
C LYS A 281 2.16 -19.53 17.15
N ALA A 282 3.25 -20.18 16.77
CA ALA A 282 4.24 -20.64 17.74
C ALA A 282 4.83 -19.47 18.53
N LEU A 283 5.13 -18.37 17.84
CA LEU A 283 5.62 -17.15 18.46
C LEU A 283 4.59 -16.51 19.41
N LEU A 284 3.29 -16.51 19.03
CA LEU A 284 2.21 -16.02 19.88
C LEU A 284 2.11 -16.80 21.19
N LEU A 285 2.15 -18.13 21.11
CA LEU A 285 2.08 -18.99 22.32
C LEU A 285 3.27 -18.74 23.24
N THR A 286 4.46 -18.55 22.68
CA THR A 286 5.66 -18.17 23.45
C THR A 286 5.48 -16.78 24.09
N ALA A 287 5.03 -15.81 23.31
CA ALA A 287 4.78 -14.45 23.81
C ALA A 287 3.78 -14.41 24.97
N ILE A 288 2.66 -15.14 24.86
CA ILE A 288 1.67 -15.26 25.94
C ILE A 288 2.29 -15.86 27.21
N GLY A 289 3.19 -16.84 27.07
CA GLY A 289 3.90 -17.44 28.21
C GLY A 289 4.91 -16.52 28.85
N GLU A 290 5.56 -15.66 28.08
CA GLU A 290 6.61 -14.73 28.52
C GLU A 290 6.06 -13.39 29.07
N HIS A 291 4.75 -13.10 28.92
CA HIS A 291 4.08 -11.91 29.39
C HIS A 291 3.23 -12.16 30.65
N PRO A 292 3.84 -12.23 31.86
CA PRO A 292 3.10 -12.49 33.10
C PRO A 292 2.15 -11.35 33.49
N GLU A 293 2.33 -10.14 32.95
CA GLU A 293 1.49 -8.97 33.15
C GLU A 293 0.13 -9.06 32.41
N LEU A 294 -0.02 -9.98 31.46
CA LEU A 294 -1.31 -10.23 30.82
C LEU A 294 -2.29 -10.81 31.84
N SER A 295 -3.45 -10.17 31.97
CA SER A 295 -4.53 -10.73 32.79
C SER A 295 -4.97 -12.09 32.26
N GLU A 296 -5.57 -12.91 33.12
CA GLU A 296 -6.14 -14.21 32.70
C GLU A 296 -7.21 -14.02 31.62
N GLU A 297 -7.98 -12.95 31.72
CA GLU A 297 -8.99 -12.57 30.74
C GLU A 297 -8.37 -12.27 29.37
N GLU A 298 -7.33 -11.41 29.30
CA GLU A 298 -6.70 -11.07 28.03
C GLU A 298 -5.93 -12.28 27.45
N ARG A 299 -5.31 -13.09 28.30
CA ARG A 299 -4.70 -14.36 27.88
C ARG A 299 -5.73 -15.30 27.26
N GLY A 300 -6.91 -15.43 27.87
CA GLY A 300 -8.03 -16.20 27.31
C GLY A 300 -8.52 -15.64 26.00
N ASN A 301 -8.63 -14.32 25.87
CA ASN A 301 -9.01 -13.66 24.63
C ASN A 301 -8.00 -13.93 23.49
N LEU A 302 -6.68 -13.83 23.76
CA LEU A 302 -5.65 -14.10 22.77
C LEU A 302 -5.63 -15.58 22.32
N LEU A 303 -5.76 -16.51 23.25
CA LEU A 303 -5.80 -17.94 22.95
C LEU A 303 -7.08 -18.34 22.20
N GLY A 304 -8.22 -17.84 22.64
CA GLY A 304 -9.50 -18.10 21.97
C GLY A 304 -9.55 -17.51 20.57
N GLU A 305 -9.04 -16.31 20.36
CA GLU A 305 -8.95 -15.71 19.03
C GLU A 305 -7.94 -16.44 18.13
N CYS A 306 -6.87 -16.99 18.68
CA CYS A 306 -5.97 -17.91 17.98
C CYS A 306 -6.72 -19.17 17.50
N ASP A 307 -7.53 -19.78 18.36
CA ASP A 307 -8.36 -20.95 18.02
C ASP A 307 -9.34 -20.62 16.90
N LEU A 308 -9.97 -19.43 16.92
CA LEU A 308 -10.85 -18.98 15.83
C LEU A 308 -10.10 -18.87 14.50
N ILE A 309 -8.89 -18.31 14.49
CA ILE A 309 -8.08 -18.19 13.26
C ILE A 309 -7.70 -19.61 12.76
N LEU A 310 -7.36 -20.52 13.66
CA LEU A 310 -7.04 -21.90 13.32
C LEU A 310 -8.25 -22.66 12.78
N SER A 311 -9.47 -22.32 13.22
CA SER A 311 -10.68 -22.98 12.74
C SER A 311 -10.87 -22.80 11.24
N PHE A 312 -10.35 -21.72 10.64
CA PHE A 312 -10.38 -21.51 9.19
C PHE A 312 -9.53 -22.52 8.40
N LEU A 313 -8.58 -23.20 9.04
CA LEU A 313 -7.85 -24.31 8.42
C LEU A 313 -8.66 -25.61 8.37
N CYS A 314 -9.73 -25.67 9.15
CA CYS A 314 -10.57 -26.88 9.30
C CYS A 314 -11.78 -26.86 8.35
N TYR A 315 -11.70 -26.16 7.23
CA TYR A 315 -12.80 -26.00 6.26
C TYR A 315 -13.32 -27.33 5.67
N ASN A 316 -12.67 -28.41 5.91
CA ASN A 316 -13.08 -29.74 5.49
C ASN A 316 -13.21 -30.72 6.70
N ASP A 317 -13.39 -30.18 7.90
CA ASP A 317 -13.51 -30.93 9.13
C ASP A 317 -14.37 -30.19 10.16
N ILE A 318 -15.71 -30.35 10.01
CA ILE A 318 -16.68 -29.70 10.90
C ILE A 318 -16.43 -30.02 12.37
N SER A 319 -16.02 -31.25 12.69
CA SER A 319 -15.76 -31.67 14.07
C SER A 319 -14.52 -30.99 14.66
N ALA A 320 -13.47 -30.81 13.85
CA ALA A 320 -12.30 -30.02 14.27
C ALA A 320 -12.64 -28.53 14.43
N MET A 321 -13.41 -27.96 13.48
CA MET A 321 -13.90 -26.60 13.56
C MET A 321 -14.76 -26.36 14.81
N SER A 322 -15.70 -27.29 15.11
CA SER A 322 -16.56 -27.21 16.26
C SER A 322 -15.77 -27.18 17.57
N ARG A 323 -14.76 -28.04 17.72
CA ARG A 323 -13.89 -28.04 18.91
C ARG A 323 -13.23 -26.69 19.12
N LEU A 324 -12.73 -26.07 18.04
CA LEU A 324 -12.06 -24.77 18.10
C LEU A 324 -13.04 -23.63 18.41
N HIS A 325 -14.26 -23.65 17.84
CA HIS A 325 -15.29 -22.66 18.15
C HIS A 325 -15.75 -22.75 19.61
N ARG A 326 -15.95 -23.96 20.14
CA ARG A 326 -16.30 -24.18 21.54
C ARG A 326 -15.18 -23.73 22.47
N SER A 327 -13.90 -24.07 22.14
CA SER A 327 -12.73 -23.62 22.88
C SER A 327 -12.65 -22.11 22.93
N ALA A 328 -12.77 -21.42 21.78
CA ALA A 328 -12.77 -19.97 21.70
C ALA A 328 -13.89 -19.34 22.52
N SER A 329 -15.14 -19.86 22.38
CA SER A 329 -16.29 -19.37 23.12
C SER A 329 -16.18 -19.54 24.63
N ALA A 330 -15.46 -20.54 25.11
CA ALA A 330 -15.21 -20.77 26.53
C ALA A 330 -14.11 -19.82 27.09
N GLN A 331 -13.14 -19.46 26.29
CA GLN A 331 -11.98 -18.66 26.71
C GLN A 331 -12.20 -17.14 26.56
N MET A 332 -12.97 -16.72 25.54
CA MET A 332 -13.11 -15.30 25.21
C MET A 332 -14.23 -14.62 26.01
N SER A 333 -13.89 -13.49 26.58
CA SER A 333 -14.82 -12.57 27.27
C SER A 333 -15.33 -11.45 26.35
N ARG A 334 -14.64 -11.19 25.23
CA ARG A 334 -14.99 -10.19 24.23
C ARG A 334 -14.99 -10.80 22.81
N PRO A 335 -15.67 -10.15 21.85
CA PRO A 335 -15.56 -10.54 20.44
C PRO A 335 -14.13 -10.44 19.92
N ALA A 336 -13.82 -11.27 18.91
CA ALA A 336 -12.57 -11.22 18.18
C ALA A 336 -12.37 -9.86 17.51
N ILE A 337 -11.16 -9.32 17.56
CA ILE A 337 -10.81 -8.03 16.97
C ILE A 337 -10.25 -8.23 15.54
N SER A 338 -9.54 -9.35 15.32
CA SER A 338 -8.98 -9.67 13.99
C SER A 338 -10.01 -10.12 12.96
N ILE A 339 -11.26 -10.36 13.38
CA ILE A 339 -12.38 -10.80 12.53
C ILE A 339 -13.43 -9.70 12.51
N GLN A 340 -13.64 -9.11 11.32
CA GLN A 340 -14.62 -8.04 11.15
C GLN A 340 -16.01 -8.63 10.89
N SER A 341 -17.00 -8.17 11.62
CA SER A 341 -18.41 -8.61 11.48
C SER A 341 -19.01 -8.30 10.11
N SER A 342 -18.54 -7.25 9.44
CA SER A 342 -18.96 -6.85 8.09
C SER A 342 -18.40 -7.75 6.97
N GLY A 343 -17.40 -8.55 7.26
CA GLY A 343 -16.88 -9.56 6.33
C GLY A 343 -17.80 -10.76 6.34
N GLY A 344 -18.61 -10.96 5.29
CA GLY A 344 -19.41 -12.17 5.16
C GLY A 344 -18.55 -13.42 4.93
N TRP A 345 -19.08 -14.59 5.28
CA TRP A 345 -18.60 -15.83 4.69
C TRP A 345 -18.83 -15.77 3.19
N THR A 346 -17.89 -16.33 2.41
CA THR A 346 -18.07 -16.41 0.97
C THR A 346 -19.09 -17.53 0.68
N PHE A 347 -20.36 -17.13 0.65
CA PHE A 347 -21.40 -18.02 0.13
C PHE A 347 -21.30 -18.00 -1.40
N GLY A 348 -21.18 -19.15 -2.01
CA GLY A 348 -21.31 -19.25 -3.44
C GLY A 348 -20.18 -19.98 -4.17
N SER A 349 -18.95 -20.01 -3.68
CA SER A 349 -17.93 -20.87 -4.28
C SER A 349 -16.66 -20.91 -3.41
N PRO A 350 -16.29 -22.08 -2.88
CA PRO A 350 -17.09 -23.30 -2.83
C PRO A 350 -18.32 -23.12 -1.94
N SER A 351 -19.37 -23.92 -2.18
CA SER A 351 -20.55 -23.93 -1.32
C SER A 351 -20.20 -24.32 0.11
N VAL A 352 -21.03 -23.87 1.07
CA VAL A 352 -20.81 -24.20 2.50
C VAL A 352 -20.83 -25.71 2.72
N LEU A 353 -21.74 -26.42 2.06
CA LEU A 353 -21.81 -27.86 2.10
C LEU A 353 -20.54 -28.54 1.59
N MET A 354 -20.03 -28.13 0.43
CA MET A 354 -18.79 -28.66 -0.13
C MET A 354 -17.56 -28.37 0.73
N MET A 355 -17.55 -27.28 1.48
CA MET A 355 -16.46 -26.95 2.39
C MET A 355 -16.33 -27.92 3.55
N PHE A 356 -17.46 -28.42 4.08
CA PHE A 356 -17.48 -29.19 5.31
C PHE A 356 -17.85 -30.66 5.15
N HIS A 357 -18.60 -31.02 4.11
CA HIS A 357 -18.99 -32.40 3.85
C HIS A 357 -17.81 -33.27 3.40
N ARG A 358 -17.50 -34.33 4.14
CA ARG A 358 -16.29 -35.16 3.93
C ARG A 358 -16.56 -36.57 3.48
N ALA A 359 -17.63 -37.17 3.96
CA ALA A 359 -17.84 -38.60 3.78
C ALA A 359 -19.30 -38.95 3.43
N PRO A 360 -19.51 -39.83 2.45
CA PRO A 360 -20.87 -40.31 2.16
C PRO A 360 -21.55 -40.87 3.41
N GLY A 361 -22.80 -40.48 3.63
CA GLY A 361 -23.61 -40.90 4.80
C GLY A 361 -23.38 -40.07 6.06
N ALA A 362 -22.43 -39.13 6.09
CA ALA A 362 -22.18 -38.27 7.25
C ALA A 362 -23.00 -36.95 7.24
N MET A 363 -23.76 -36.67 6.20
CA MET A 363 -24.44 -35.38 5.98
C MET A 363 -25.28 -34.93 7.18
N GLU A 364 -26.15 -35.80 7.71
CA GLU A 364 -27.04 -35.42 8.82
C GLU A 364 -26.27 -35.12 10.11
N SER A 365 -25.23 -35.89 10.40
CA SER A 365 -24.38 -35.66 11.57
C SER A 365 -23.54 -34.39 11.42
N GLU A 366 -23.07 -34.06 10.20
CA GLU A 366 -22.33 -32.84 9.90
C GLU A 366 -23.23 -31.59 9.97
N LEU A 367 -24.49 -31.70 9.50
CA LEU A 367 -25.49 -30.64 9.64
C LEU A 367 -25.84 -30.38 11.13
N ALA A 368 -26.03 -31.43 11.89
CA ALA A 368 -26.28 -31.30 13.33
C ALA A 368 -25.09 -30.66 14.06
N GLU A 369 -23.87 -31.06 13.75
CA GLU A 369 -22.66 -30.46 14.32
C GLU A 369 -22.51 -28.96 13.93
N MET A 370 -22.85 -28.59 12.69
CA MET A 370 -22.86 -27.21 12.24
C MET A 370 -23.86 -26.36 13.03
N ASP A 371 -25.10 -26.84 13.19
CA ASP A 371 -26.14 -26.17 13.99
C ASP A 371 -25.68 -25.95 15.46
N GLU A 372 -24.96 -26.92 16.03
CA GLU A 372 -24.46 -26.84 17.41
C GLU A 372 -23.23 -25.93 17.56
N CYS A 373 -22.34 -25.88 16.58
CA CYS A 373 -21.09 -25.16 16.74
C CYS A 373 -21.17 -23.68 16.36
N MET A 374 -22.02 -23.32 15.39
CA MET A 374 -22.10 -21.94 14.90
C MET A 374 -22.53 -20.91 15.96
N PRO A 375 -23.45 -21.20 16.89
CA PRO A 375 -23.73 -20.27 17.98
C PRO A 375 -22.50 -19.86 18.81
N HIS A 376 -21.56 -20.80 19.02
CA HIS A 376 -20.29 -20.51 19.71
C HIS A 376 -19.43 -19.54 18.91
N TYR A 377 -19.37 -19.72 17.59
CA TYR A 377 -18.66 -18.82 16.69
C TYR A 377 -19.30 -17.43 16.68
N TYR A 378 -20.61 -17.33 16.51
CA TYR A 378 -21.34 -16.05 16.45
C TYR A 378 -21.17 -15.22 17.72
N LYS A 379 -21.18 -15.87 18.88
CA LYS A 379 -20.97 -15.22 20.18
C LYS A 379 -19.64 -14.45 20.23
N VAL A 380 -18.56 -15.02 19.68
CA VAL A 380 -17.20 -14.46 19.78
C VAL A 380 -16.74 -13.73 18.52
N THR A 381 -17.55 -13.64 17.48
CA THR A 381 -17.20 -12.94 16.24
C THR A 381 -18.18 -11.80 15.90
N ASN A 382 -18.99 -11.40 16.86
CA ASN A 382 -20.01 -10.36 16.67
C ASN A 382 -20.90 -10.66 15.45
N HIS A 383 -21.42 -11.90 15.39
CA HIS A 383 -22.29 -12.43 14.36
C HIS A 383 -21.71 -12.51 12.94
N HIS A 384 -20.38 -12.52 12.78
CA HIS A 384 -19.75 -12.74 11.48
C HIS A 384 -20.26 -14.04 10.85
N GLY A 385 -20.68 -13.98 9.59
CA GLY A 385 -21.13 -15.18 8.85
C GLY A 385 -22.42 -15.83 9.37
N GLN A 386 -23.24 -15.09 10.10
CA GLN A 386 -24.52 -15.61 10.65
C GLN A 386 -25.39 -16.17 9.52
N GLY A 387 -25.91 -17.38 9.72
CA GLY A 387 -26.75 -18.10 8.76
C GLY A 387 -25.98 -19.17 7.97
N ALA A 388 -24.71 -19.39 8.23
CA ALA A 388 -23.91 -20.43 7.54
C ALA A 388 -24.55 -21.82 7.69
N GLU A 389 -25.03 -22.18 8.90
CA GLU A 389 -25.74 -23.43 9.18
C GLU A 389 -27.04 -23.54 8.38
N THR A 390 -27.78 -22.44 8.23
CA THR A 390 -29.04 -22.41 7.46
C THR A 390 -28.74 -22.62 5.97
N ILE A 391 -27.70 -22.00 5.44
CA ILE A 391 -27.31 -22.17 4.04
C ILE A 391 -26.83 -23.60 3.79
N MET A 392 -26.00 -24.17 4.68
CA MET A 392 -25.53 -25.55 4.56
C MET A 392 -26.72 -26.52 4.54
N ARG A 393 -27.70 -26.29 5.39
CA ARG A 393 -28.93 -27.10 5.40
C ARG A 393 -29.74 -26.93 4.11
N ALA A 394 -29.88 -25.72 3.59
CA ALA A 394 -30.59 -25.46 2.35
C ALA A 394 -29.89 -26.08 1.12
N GLU A 395 -28.55 -26.14 1.13
CA GLU A 395 -27.79 -26.81 0.06
C GLU A 395 -27.92 -28.35 0.12
N ALA A 396 -28.22 -28.91 1.30
CA ALA A 396 -28.40 -30.34 1.48
C ALA A 396 -29.80 -30.85 1.10
N LEU A 397 -30.81 -29.99 1.00
CA LEU A 397 -32.17 -30.28 0.57
C LEU A 397 -32.31 -30.28 -0.95
#